data_d634d94c7f94309b3efef933f926d5f8
#
_entry.id   d634d94c7f94309b3efef933f926d5f8
#
_cell.length_a   1.000
_cell.length_b   1.000
_cell.length_c   1.000
_cell.angle_alpha   90.00
_cell.angle_beta   90.00
_cell.angle_gamma   90.00
#
_symmetry.space_group_name_H-M   'P 1'
#
loop_
_entity.id
_entity.type
_entity.pdbx_description
1 polymer ?
#
loop_
_entity_poly.entity_id
_entity_poly.type
_entity_poly.pdbx_seq_one_letter_code
_entity_poly.pdbx_strand_id
1 'polypeptide(L)'
;MAIQYSTGHRANVVTDINTAVGINAIIKIWTGSPPATCATADTGTLLVTFAGNASAFGVVTAQTLNVSAIANATTGNAGTAGYFRVYPTGGSSTSAIIQGTCTNTGGGGDMTMSNNVFTSSQSITFSGMSITAFGA
;
A
#
# COMPACT_ATOMS: atom_id res chain seq x y z
N MET A 1 8.45 0.87 31.11
CA MET A 1 8.01 2.02 30.29
C MET A 1 8.38 1.70 28.85
N ALA A 2 7.45 1.84 27.90
CA ALA A 2 7.76 1.73 26.47
C ALA A 2 8.45 3.01 25.98
N ILE A 3 9.30 2.88 24.95
CA ILE A 3 9.91 4.04 24.29
C ILE A 3 8.79 4.82 23.59
N GLN A 4 8.73 6.12 23.82
CA GLN A 4 7.78 7.04 23.19
C GLN A 4 8.52 8.01 22.26
N TYR A 5 7.91 8.30 21.13
CA TYR A 5 8.42 9.28 20.16
C TYR A 5 7.63 10.58 20.24
N SER A 6 8.30 11.70 20.10
CA SER A 6 7.64 13.01 20.01
C SER A 6 6.69 13.06 18.79
N THR A 7 5.65 13.88 18.88
CA THR A 7 4.70 14.13 17.80
C THR A 7 5.40 14.58 16.50
N GLY A 8 6.39 15.46 16.62
CA GLY A 8 7.17 15.94 15.47
C GLY A 8 8.00 14.83 14.82
N HIS A 9 8.64 13.98 15.62
CA HIS A 9 9.39 12.84 15.06
C HIS A 9 8.48 11.85 14.33
N ARG A 10 7.32 11.56 14.88
CA ARG A 10 6.32 10.69 14.24
C ARG A 10 5.78 11.27 12.94
N ALA A 11 5.57 12.61 12.87
CA ALA A 11 5.21 13.29 11.62
C ALA A 11 6.32 13.19 10.57
N ASN A 12 7.59 13.29 10.96
CA ASN A 12 8.73 13.12 10.05
C ASN A 12 8.79 11.71 9.47
N VAL A 13 8.55 10.67 10.27
CA VAL A 13 8.54 9.28 9.78
C VAL A 13 7.54 9.09 8.63
N VAL A 14 6.31 9.58 8.75
CA VAL A 14 5.33 9.45 7.66
C VAL A 14 5.63 10.38 6.49
N THR A 15 6.31 11.51 6.73
CA THR A 15 6.80 12.39 5.67
C THR A 15 7.91 11.73 4.87
N ASP A 16 8.83 11.04 5.51
CA ASP A 16 9.90 10.28 4.86
C ASP A 16 9.33 9.15 3.99
N ILE A 17 8.31 8.44 4.47
CA ILE A 17 7.58 7.44 3.67
C ILE A 17 6.96 8.10 2.43
N ASN A 18 6.26 9.22 2.59
CA ASN A 18 5.64 9.95 1.48
C ASN A 18 6.67 10.40 0.44
N THR A 19 7.83 10.86 0.90
CA THR A 19 8.95 11.28 0.05
C THR A 19 9.59 10.10 -0.67
N ALA A 20 9.79 8.97 0.00
CA ALA A 20 10.37 7.76 -0.56
C ALA A 20 9.48 7.12 -1.64
N VAL A 21 8.17 7.14 -1.45
CA VAL A 21 7.20 6.69 -2.44
C VAL A 21 7.10 7.67 -3.61
N GLY A 22 7.05 8.96 -3.32
CA GLY A 22 7.08 10.04 -4.31
C GLY A 22 5.80 10.19 -5.14
N ILE A 23 5.94 10.81 -6.31
CA ILE A 23 4.86 10.99 -7.29
C ILE A 23 4.71 9.74 -8.18
N ASN A 24 3.56 9.57 -8.84
CA ASN A 24 3.28 8.40 -9.72
C ASN A 24 3.55 7.06 -9.03
N ALA A 25 3.25 6.98 -7.75
CA ALA A 25 3.38 5.75 -6.97
C ALA A 25 2.53 4.61 -7.56
N ILE A 26 2.97 3.39 -7.39
CA ILE A 26 2.28 2.21 -7.88
C ILE A 26 1.91 1.33 -6.68
N ILE A 27 0.63 0.97 -6.55
CA ILE A 27 0.17 -0.04 -5.60
C ILE A 27 -0.18 -1.30 -6.37
N LYS A 28 0.41 -2.42 -5.99
CA LYS A 28 0.11 -3.73 -6.59
C LYS A 28 -0.46 -4.67 -5.54
N ILE A 29 -1.45 -5.46 -5.94
CA ILE A 29 -2.05 -6.52 -5.11
C ILE A 29 -1.76 -7.88 -5.72
N TRP A 30 -1.37 -8.81 -4.89
CA TRP A 30 -0.89 -10.14 -5.25
C TRP A 30 -1.62 -11.23 -4.48
N THR A 31 -1.60 -12.46 -5.01
CA THR A 31 -2.03 -13.65 -4.27
C THR A 31 -0.95 -14.10 -3.28
N GLY A 32 -1.35 -14.87 -2.25
CA GLY A 32 -0.42 -15.50 -1.31
C GLY A 32 0.01 -14.58 -0.18
N SER A 33 1.14 -14.88 0.43
CA SER A 33 1.71 -14.13 1.56
C SER A 33 2.74 -13.12 1.09
N PRO A 34 2.89 -11.99 1.79
CA PRO A 34 3.95 -11.03 1.47
C PRO A 34 5.33 -11.69 1.60
N PRO A 35 6.29 -11.32 0.73
CA PRO A 35 7.69 -11.72 0.89
C PRO A 35 8.27 -11.31 2.24
N ALA A 36 9.37 -11.92 2.65
CA ALA A 36 9.97 -11.69 3.97
C ALA A 36 10.36 -10.23 4.24
N THR A 37 10.74 -9.49 3.18
CA THR A 37 11.11 -8.05 3.28
C THR A 37 10.67 -7.31 2.03
N CYS A 38 10.60 -5.98 2.10
CA CYS A 38 10.35 -5.12 0.95
C CYS A 38 11.41 -5.25 -0.17
N ALA A 39 12.63 -5.65 0.18
CA ALA A 39 13.72 -5.88 -0.78
C ALA A 39 13.71 -7.28 -1.43
N THR A 40 12.88 -8.19 -0.93
CA THR A 40 12.68 -9.51 -1.54
C THR A 40 11.77 -9.38 -2.76
N ALA A 41 12.07 -10.11 -3.84
CA ALA A 41 11.25 -10.06 -5.06
C ALA A 41 9.79 -10.45 -4.81
N ASP A 42 8.90 -9.91 -5.64
CA ASP A 42 7.47 -10.24 -5.61
C ASP A 42 7.24 -11.74 -5.81
N THR A 43 6.23 -12.28 -5.15
CA THR A 43 5.81 -13.68 -5.26
C THR A 43 4.31 -13.78 -5.55
N GLY A 44 3.86 -14.93 -5.99
CA GLY A 44 2.45 -15.15 -6.33
C GLY A 44 2.03 -14.54 -7.67
N THR A 45 0.73 -14.43 -7.88
CA THR A 45 0.13 -13.89 -9.10
C THR A 45 -0.29 -12.43 -8.88
N LEU A 46 0.15 -11.53 -9.76
CA LEU A 46 -0.30 -10.14 -9.77
C LEU A 46 -1.77 -10.08 -10.16
N LEU A 47 -2.60 -9.52 -9.29
CA LEU A 47 -4.04 -9.39 -9.52
C LEU A 47 -4.41 -8.04 -10.10
N VAL A 48 -3.92 -6.95 -9.50
CA VAL A 48 -4.25 -5.59 -9.92
C VAL A 48 -3.08 -4.65 -9.68
N THR A 49 -2.95 -3.65 -10.56
CA THR A 49 -2.00 -2.55 -10.44
C THR A 49 -2.76 -1.24 -10.42
N PHE A 50 -2.66 -0.50 -9.32
CA PHE A 50 -3.14 0.87 -9.23
C PHE A 50 -1.97 1.82 -9.51
N ALA A 51 -2.15 2.68 -10.50
CA ALA A 51 -1.20 3.75 -10.79
C ALA A 51 -1.62 5.03 -10.07
N GLY A 52 -0.69 5.66 -9.39
CA GLY A 52 -0.87 7.00 -8.84
C GLY A 52 -0.89 8.06 -9.94
N ASN A 53 -1.33 9.24 -9.58
CA ASN A 53 -1.24 10.42 -10.46
C ASN A 53 0.08 11.16 -10.24
N ALA A 54 0.30 12.25 -10.99
CA ALA A 54 1.50 13.09 -10.88
C ALA A 54 1.60 13.92 -9.58
N SER A 55 0.68 13.72 -8.63
CA SER A 55 0.73 14.32 -7.30
C SER A 55 1.54 13.45 -6.33
N ALA A 56 1.92 14.01 -5.18
CA ALA A 56 2.52 13.25 -4.10
C ALA A 56 1.62 12.07 -3.69
N PHE A 57 2.23 11.00 -3.18
CA PHE A 57 1.52 9.77 -2.78
C PHE A 57 0.37 10.05 -1.81
N GLY A 58 0.58 10.98 -0.87
CA GLY A 58 -0.48 11.39 0.05
C GLY A 58 -0.20 12.72 0.73
N VAL A 59 -1.09 13.07 1.65
CA VAL A 59 -0.99 14.28 2.48
C VAL A 59 -0.75 13.87 3.92
N VAL A 60 0.32 14.42 4.51
CA VAL A 60 0.63 14.20 5.94
C VAL A 60 -0.17 15.19 6.78
N THR A 61 -0.98 14.64 7.68
CA THR A 61 -1.73 15.42 8.68
C THR A 61 -1.42 14.86 10.06
N ALA A 62 -0.79 15.67 10.90
CA ALA A 62 -0.24 15.24 12.20
C ALA A 62 0.74 14.05 12.01
N GLN A 63 0.43 12.87 12.49
CA GLN A 63 1.27 11.67 12.40
C GLN A 63 0.68 10.62 11.43
N THR A 64 -0.20 11.05 10.53
CA THR A 64 -0.88 10.17 9.58
C THR A 64 -0.64 10.65 8.15
N LEU A 65 -0.21 9.76 7.29
CA LEU A 65 -0.17 9.95 5.85
C LEU A 65 -1.48 9.45 5.25
N ASN A 66 -2.25 10.34 4.65
CA ASN A 66 -3.52 10.03 4.01
C ASN A 66 -3.31 9.94 2.50
N VAL A 67 -3.49 8.75 1.95
CA VAL A 67 -3.34 8.46 0.51
C VAL A 67 -4.71 8.55 -0.14
N SER A 68 -4.87 9.38 -1.16
CA SER A 68 -6.19 9.59 -1.78
C SER A 68 -6.20 9.67 -3.31
N ALA A 69 -5.08 9.90 -3.93
CA ALA A 69 -5.02 10.22 -5.35
C ALA A 69 -4.60 9.02 -6.22
N ILE A 70 -5.27 7.88 -6.04
CA ILE A 70 -5.02 6.66 -6.79
C ILE A 70 -6.21 6.42 -7.73
N ALA A 71 -5.95 6.25 -9.02
CA ALA A 71 -6.99 5.95 -9.99
C ALA A 71 -7.55 4.53 -9.82
N ASN A 72 -8.83 4.33 -10.20
CA ASN A 72 -9.40 3.00 -10.28
C ASN A 72 -8.60 2.12 -11.25
N ALA A 73 -8.59 0.84 -11.01
CA ALA A 73 -7.87 -0.13 -11.83
C ALA A 73 -8.78 -1.28 -12.25
N THR A 74 -8.33 -2.02 -13.25
CA THR A 74 -8.96 -3.26 -13.68
C THR A 74 -8.03 -4.42 -13.36
N THR A 75 -8.58 -5.51 -12.83
CA THR A 75 -7.81 -6.72 -12.53
C THR A 75 -7.30 -7.36 -13.82
N GLY A 76 -6.04 -7.79 -13.81
CA GLY A 76 -5.48 -8.59 -14.90
C GLY A 76 -5.85 -10.08 -14.75
N ASN A 77 -5.67 -10.62 -13.56
CA ASN A 77 -5.88 -12.03 -13.24
C ASN A 77 -6.94 -12.23 -12.16
N ALA A 78 -7.58 -13.39 -12.18
CA ALA A 78 -8.44 -13.83 -11.10
C ALA A 78 -7.62 -14.42 -9.95
N GLY A 79 -8.13 -14.31 -8.73
CA GLY A 79 -7.51 -14.89 -7.55
C GLY A 79 -7.92 -14.22 -6.26
N THR A 80 -7.40 -14.71 -5.15
CA THR A 80 -7.63 -14.14 -3.82
C THR A 80 -6.48 -13.22 -3.45
N ALA A 81 -6.78 -11.94 -3.15
CA ALA A 81 -5.80 -10.98 -2.67
C ALA A 81 -5.26 -11.42 -1.31
N GLY A 82 -3.95 -11.52 -1.20
CA GLY A 82 -3.27 -11.92 0.01
C GLY A 82 -2.35 -10.84 0.57
N TYR A 83 -1.71 -10.05 -0.30
CA TYR A 83 -0.87 -8.94 0.13
C TYR A 83 -0.83 -7.81 -0.91
N PHE A 84 -0.42 -6.63 -0.46
CA PHE A 84 -0.15 -5.48 -1.30
C PHE A 84 1.29 -4.99 -1.14
N ARG A 85 1.76 -4.26 -2.14
CA ARG A 85 3.03 -3.53 -2.12
C ARG A 85 2.88 -2.16 -2.75
N VAL A 86 3.58 -1.19 -2.20
CA VAL A 86 3.70 0.18 -2.73
C VAL A 86 5.10 0.39 -3.26
N TYR A 87 5.20 0.88 -4.48
CA TYR A 87 6.46 1.13 -5.17
C TYR A 87 6.56 2.60 -5.57
N PRO A 88 7.79 3.15 -5.63
CA PRO A 88 8.04 4.45 -6.26
C PRO A 88 7.86 4.34 -7.78
N THR A 89 7.82 5.46 -8.46
CA THR A 89 7.82 5.51 -9.94
C THR A 89 8.94 4.66 -10.53
N GLY A 90 8.58 3.76 -11.45
CA GLY A 90 9.56 2.87 -12.09
C GLY A 90 10.14 1.80 -11.19
N GLY A 91 9.59 1.60 -10.00
CA GLY A 91 10.06 0.62 -9.04
C GLY A 91 10.01 -0.82 -9.57
N SER A 92 11.07 -1.57 -9.31
CA SER A 92 11.20 -3.00 -9.62
C SER A 92 10.57 -3.88 -8.53
N SER A 93 10.52 -5.19 -8.75
CA SER A 93 10.00 -6.17 -7.79
C SER A 93 10.72 -6.21 -6.44
N THR A 94 11.91 -5.61 -6.35
CA THR A 94 12.73 -5.54 -5.14
C THR A 94 12.82 -4.13 -4.54
N SER A 95 12.04 -3.17 -5.05
CA SER A 95 12.09 -1.77 -4.61
C SER A 95 10.81 -1.31 -3.90
N ALA A 96 10.02 -2.22 -3.36
CA ALA A 96 8.86 -1.84 -2.57
C ALA A 96 9.26 -1.02 -1.34
N ILE A 97 8.52 0.06 -1.08
CA ILE A 97 8.71 0.90 0.10
C ILE A 97 7.85 0.39 1.26
N ILE A 98 6.66 -0.12 0.95
CA ILE A 98 5.70 -0.63 1.93
C ILE A 98 5.16 -1.95 1.42
N GLN A 99 4.90 -2.88 2.33
CA GLN A 99 4.11 -4.08 2.07
C GLN A 99 3.24 -4.40 3.27
N GLY A 100 2.15 -5.10 3.02
CA GLY A 100 1.25 -5.55 4.07
C GLY A 100 0.25 -6.58 3.55
N THR A 101 -0.49 -7.16 4.47
CA THR A 101 -1.49 -8.19 4.18
C THR A 101 -2.79 -7.60 3.66
N CYS A 102 -3.50 -8.34 2.81
CA CYS A 102 -4.83 -8.02 2.33
C CYS A 102 -5.86 -9.00 2.87
N THR A 103 -6.99 -8.50 3.38
CA THR A 103 -8.11 -9.34 3.84
C THR A 103 -9.46 -8.71 3.49
N ASN A 104 -10.54 -9.48 3.64
CA ASN A 104 -11.87 -8.90 3.71
C ASN A 104 -12.02 -7.99 4.91
N THR A 105 -12.96 -7.06 4.86
CA THR A 105 -13.34 -6.21 6.00
C THR A 105 -13.61 -7.07 7.24
N GLY A 106 -12.94 -6.74 8.34
CA GLY A 106 -13.00 -7.52 9.58
C GLY A 106 -11.96 -8.65 9.69
N GLY A 107 -11.17 -8.93 8.66
CA GLY A 107 -10.14 -9.99 8.67
C GLY A 107 -8.80 -9.61 9.31
N GLY A 108 -8.64 -8.35 9.73
CA GLY A 108 -7.45 -7.88 10.45
C GLY A 108 -6.19 -7.68 9.61
N GLY A 109 -6.29 -7.67 8.28
CA GLY A 109 -5.17 -7.31 7.40
C GLY A 109 -4.87 -5.81 7.41
N ASP A 110 -3.66 -5.46 6.96
CA ASP A 110 -3.20 -4.06 6.87
C ASP A 110 -3.99 -3.27 5.82
N MET A 111 -4.44 -3.94 4.77
CA MET A 111 -5.40 -3.42 3.78
C MET A 111 -6.65 -4.29 3.82
N THR A 112 -7.82 -3.65 3.93
CA THR A 112 -9.11 -4.36 3.92
C THR A 112 -9.96 -3.95 2.74
N MET A 113 -10.76 -4.88 2.22
CA MET A 113 -11.64 -4.68 1.09
C MET A 113 -12.96 -5.42 1.28
N SER A 114 -14.03 -4.97 0.64
CA SER A 114 -15.35 -5.60 0.76
C SER A 114 -15.37 -7.05 0.22
N ASN A 115 -14.54 -7.33 -0.77
CA ASN A 115 -14.33 -8.67 -1.31
C ASN A 115 -12.88 -8.80 -1.79
N ASN A 116 -12.13 -9.74 -1.24
CA ASN A 116 -10.74 -10.01 -1.63
C ASN A 116 -10.60 -11.09 -2.70
N VAL A 117 -11.70 -11.64 -3.21
CA VAL A 117 -11.70 -12.57 -4.35
C VAL A 117 -11.98 -11.78 -5.62
N PHE A 118 -11.01 -11.71 -6.51
CA PHE A 118 -11.09 -10.99 -7.77
C PHE A 118 -11.35 -11.92 -8.94
N THR A 119 -12.15 -11.44 -9.89
CA THR A 119 -12.29 -12.05 -11.22
C THR A 119 -11.44 -11.24 -12.23
N SER A 120 -11.03 -11.86 -13.34
CA SER A 120 -10.31 -11.12 -14.37
C SER A 120 -11.21 -10.04 -15.00
N SER A 121 -10.60 -8.91 -15.39
CA SER A 121 -11.28 -7.75 -15.97
C SER A 121 -12.30 -7.08 -15.03
N GLN A 122 -12.22 -7.32 -13.73
CA GLN A 122 -13.06 -6.65 -12.73
C GLN A 122 -12.54 -5.23 -12.48
N SER A 123 -13.44 -4.23 -12.46
CA SER A 123 -13.09 -2.87 -12.04
C SER A 123 -13.00 -2.79 -10.53
N ILE A 124 -11.89 -2.27 -10.02
CA ILE A 124 -11.62 -2.09 -8.58
C ILE A 124 -11.46 -0.61 -8.30
N THR A 125 -12.19 -0.12 -7.31
CA THR A 125 -12.08 1.26 -6.82
C THR A 125 -11.17 1.30 -5.61
N PHE A 126 -10.19 2.21 -5.63
CA PHE A 126 -9.37 2.53 -4.47
C PHE A 126 -10.03 3.68 -3.69
N SER A 127 -10.52 3.41 -2.50
CA SER A 127 -11.23 4.41 -1.68
C SER A 127 -10.32 5.23 -0.76
N GLY A 128 -9.07 4.84 -0.64
CA GLY A 128 -8.05 5.51 0.17
C GLY A 128 -7.32 4.56 1.11
N MET A 129 -6.21 5.04 1.65
CA MET A 129 -5.39 4.36 2.65
C MET A 129 -4.83 5.40 3.62
N SER A 130 -4.68 5.04 4.88
CA SER A 130 -3.97 5.86 5.85
C SER A 130 -2.84 5.06 6.49
N ILE A 131 -1.69 5.71 6.68
CA ILE A 131 -0.52 5.16 7.35
C ILE A 131 -0.23 6.04 8.55
N THR A 132 -0.32 5.48 9.76
CA THR A 132 -0.05 6.21 11.00
C THR A 132 1.26 5.75 11.60
N ALA A 133 2.10 6.71 12.01
CA ALA A 133 3.36 6.39 12.67
C ALA A 133 3.11 5.75 14.05
N PHE A 134 3.86 4.70 14.34
CA PHE A 134 3.83 4.00 15.61
C PHE A 134 4.42 4.82 16.77
N GLY A 135 4.28 4.35 18.00
CA GLY A 135 4.92 4.92 19.19
C GLY A 135 4.11 6.03 19.86
N ALA A 136 2.80 5.85 19.96
CA ALA A 136 1.96 6.68 20.83
C ALA A 136 2.05 6.25 22.28
#